data_908ea947de354d5a0850201fd5fa7898
#
_entry.id   908ea947de354d5a0850201fd5fa7898
#
_cell.length_a   1.000
_cell.length_b   1.000
_cell.length_c   1.000
_cell.angle_alpha   90.00
_cell.angle_beta   90.00
_cell.angle_gamma   90.00
#
_symmetry.space_group_name_H-M   'P 1'
#
loop_
_entity.id
_entity.type
_entity.pdbx_description
1 polymer ?
#
loop_
_entity_poly.entity_id
_entity_poly.type
_entity_poly.pdbx_seq_one_letter_code
_entity_poly.pdbx_strand_id
1 'polypeptide(L)'
;MRSSSLLARPTVARLLTTMSATTLPGDVKVTEHFLSVPLDHSKPDGGSLSLFVRELVAASKAADDLPCLLYLQGGPGFPSKRPAFPPSGWDKSALATHRVLLLDQRGTGRSTPVTAKQLLALPGGPQAQAGYLEHFRADSIVRDCEVVREALCGGKKLSLLGQSFGGFCILTYLSLFPDAIERALFTFGLAPVGRTADEVYAATYKRMEERNRRFYQRYPQDVELVRSLVAGLHAAPAPLPRGGTLTARRFLQLGLLLGSASGFEALHDLLELARPPSADGLPDATSSLPDLFLLEVEAAQQHFETNPIYWLLHEAIYCDGGGGGGGGGGG
;
A
#
# COMPACT_ATOMS: atom_id res chain seq x y z
N MET A 1 19.39 8.94 35.71
CA MET A 1 20.40 8.38 34.80
C MET A 1 19.64 7.83 33.60
N ARG A 2 19.63 8.55 32.49
CA ARG A 2 18.94 8.09 31.26
C ARG A 2 19.93 7.21 30.52
N SER A 3 19.60 5.94 30.41
CA SER A 3 20.31 4.99 29.55
C SER A 3 20.13 5.45 28.10
N SER A 4 21.15 6.06 27.51
CA SER A 4 21.25 6.27 26.09
C SER A 4 21.52 4.90 25.45
N SER A 5 20.45 4.20 25.04
CA SER A 5 20.60 3.09 24.11
C SER A 5 21.17 3.68 22.81
N LEU A 6 22.43 3.40 22.56
CA LEU A 6 23.09 3.62 21.28
C LEU A 6 22.24 2.94 20.20
N LEU A 7 21.42 3.76 19.51
CA LEU A 7 20.81 3.33 18.24
C LEU A 7 21.99 2.95 17.33
N ALA A 8 22.12 1.67 17.03
CA ALA A 8 23.15 1.18 16.14
C ALA A 8 23.10 2.00 14.84
N ARG A 9 24.26 2.53 14.42
CA ARG A 9 24.37 3.23 13.13
C ARG A 9 23.85 2.31 12.05
N PRO A 10 23.06 2.82 11.08
CA PRO A 10 22.57 2.00 9.99
C PRO A 10 23.75 1.29 9.32
N THR A 11 23.58 0.02 9.06
CA THR A 11 24.54 -0.81 8.32
C THR A 11 24.93 -0.09 7.03
N VAL A 12 26.21 -0.06 6.71
CA VAL A 12 26.75 0.63 5.52
C VAL A 12 25.94 0.22 4.29
N ALA A 13 25.24 1.20 3.71
CA ALA A 13 24.44 1.02 2.50
C ALA A 13 25.33 0.48 1.38
N ARG A 14 25.01 -0.69 0.84
CA ARG A 14 25.67 -1.19 -0.36
C ARG A 14 24.80 -0.87 -1.56
N LEU A 15 25.21 0.15 -2.33
CA LEU A 15 24.63 0.40 -3.65
C LEU A 15 24.96 -0.82 -4.53
N LEU A 16 23.93 -1.51 -5.03
CA LEU A 16 24.09 -2.67 -5.89
C LEU A 16 24.34 -2.24 -7.34
N THR A 17 23.51 -1.33 -7.84
CA THR A 17 23.58 -0.88 -9.24
C THR A 17 22.88 0.47 -9.38
N THR A 18 23.49 1.35 -10.16
CA THR A 18 22.85 2.55 -10.74
C THR A 18 22.76 2.36 -12.24
N MET A 19 21.54 2.43 -12.79
CA MET A 19 21.33 2.36 -14.22
C MET A 19 21.63 3.72 -14.88
N SER A 20 21.98 3.69 -16.15
CA SER A 20 22.21 4.91 -16.92
C SER A 20 21.00 5.82 -16.88
N ALA A 21 21.25 7.11 -16.68
CA ALA A 21 20.19 8.10 -16.66
C ALA A 21 19.58 8.28 -18.05
N THR A 22 18.27 8.42 -18.11
CA THR A 22 17.51 8.72 -19.32
C THR A 22 16.80 10.06 -19.15
N THR A 23 16.82 10.91 -20.16
CA THR A 23 16.03 12.15 -20.18
C THR A 23 14.68 11.86 -20.85
N LEU A 24 13.59 12.19 -20.14
CA LEU A 24 12.21 11.96 -20.56
C LEU A 24 11.49 13.28 -20.87
N PRO A 25 10.33 13.27 -21.55
CA PRO A 25 9.56 14.46 -21.87
C PRO A 25 9.32 15.37 -20.65
N GLY A 26 9.45 16.69 -20.86
CA GLY A 26 9.43 17.69 -19.78
C GLY A 26 10.80 17.96 -19.18
N ASP A 27 11.85 17.55 -19.88
CA ASP A 27 13.25 17.77 -19.52
C ASP A 27 13.61 17.22 -18.14
N VAL A 28 13.14 15.99 -17.85
CA VAL A 28 13.40 15.29 -16.60
C VAL A 28 14.40 14.17 -16.82
N LYS A 29 15.51 14.26 -16.10
CA LYS A 29 16.50 13.19 -16.00
C LYS A 29 16.03 12.19 -14.96
N VAL A 30 15.92 10.91 -15.36
CA VAL A 30 15.51 9.78 -14.53
C VAL A 30 16.69 8.85 -14.35
N THR A 31 16.98 8.51 -13.10
CA THR A 31 18.01 7.53 -12.74
C THR A 31 17.37 6.45 -11.86
N GLU A 32 17.73 5.20 -12.10
CA GLU A 32 17.21 4.07 -11.31
C GLU A 32 18.34 3.46 -10.48
N HIS A 33 18.07 3.26 -9.22
CA HIS A 33 19.03 2.74 -8.24
C HIS A 33 18.49 1.48 -7.59
N PHE A 34 19.38 0.52 -7.37
CA PHE A 34 19.13 -0.65 -6.54
C PHE A 34 20.08 -0.64 -5.35
N LEU A 35 19.54 -0.79 -4.15
CA LEU A 35 20.31 -0.83 -2.90
C LEU A 35 20.03 -2.15 -2.19
N SER A 36 21.05 -2.67 -1.49
CA SER A 36 20.86 -3.82 -0.58
C SER A 36 20.56 -3.34 0.82
N VAL A 37 19.52 -3.90 1.43
CA VAL A 37 19.17 -3.68 2.84
C VAL A 37 18.99 -5.01 3.55
N PRO A 38 19.22 -5.11 4.85
CA PRO A 38 18.95 -6.35 5.58
C PRO A 38 17.43 -6.62 5.64
N LEU A 39 17.04 -7.89 5.63
CA LEU A 39 15.68 -8.29 5.93
C LEU A 39 15.29 -7.80 7.33
N ASP A 40 16.10 -8.13 8.31
CA ASP A 40 16.00 -7.69 9.71
C ASP A 40 17.14 -6.72 10.03
N HIS A 41 16.81 -5.45 10.26
CA HIS A 41 17.78 -4.42 10.60
C HIS A 41 18.48 -4.65 11.95
N SER A 42 17.92 -5.51 12.82
CA SER A 42 18.56 -5.92 14.08
C SER A 42 19.58 -7.06 13.88
N LYS A 43 19.49 -7.77 12.74
CA LYS A 43 20.34 -8.91 12.37
C LYS A 43 20.82 -8.74 10.92
N PRO A 44 21.71 -7.79 10.65
CA PRO A 44 22.09 -7.42 9.29
C PRO A 44 22.69 -8.55 8.44
N ASP A 45 23.23 -9.58 9.08
CA ASP A 45 23.79 -10.76 8.41
C ASP A 45 22.75 -11.87 8.15
N GLY A 46 21.50 -11.68 8.56
CA GLY A 46 20.41 -12.66 8.52
C GLY A 46 19.65 -12.75 7.19
N GLY A 47 20.14 -12.13 6.13
CA GLY A 47 19.51 -12.08 4.83
C GLY A 47 19.27 -10.64 4.35
N SER A 48 19.16 -10.46 3.05
CA SER A 48 19.00 -9.12 2.45
C SER A 48 17.86 -9.04 1.45
N LEU A 49 17.37 -7.82 1.28
CA LEU A 49 16.41 -7.43 0.27
C LEU A 49 17.05 -6.42 -0.69
N SER A 50 16.57 -6.39 -1.94
CA SER A 50 16.87 -5.32 -2.88
C SER A 50 15.80 -4.25 -2.78
N LEU A 51 16.21 -2.99 -2.63
CA LEU A 51 15.34 -1.82 -2.73
C LEU A 51 15.54 -1.16 -4.09
N PHE A 52 14.43 -0.72 -4.67
CA PHE A 52 14.41 0.07 -5.88
C PHE A 52 14.02 1.52 -5.58
N VAL A 53 14.83 2.46 -6.08
CA VAL A 53 14.56 3.90 -5.99
C VAL A 53 14.66 4.50 -7.38
N ARG A 54 13.62 5.23 -7.80
CA ARG A 54 13.66 6.06 -8.99
C ARG A 54 13.93 7.51 -8.57
N GLU A 55 15.02 8.05 -9.06
CA GLU A 55 15.40 9.44 -8.87
C GLU A 55 14.97 10.25 -10.07
N LEU A 56 14.34 11.38 -9.82
CA LEU A 56 13.92 12.37 -10.81
C LEU A 56 14.57 13.71 -10.49
N VAL A 57 15.10 14.38 -11.51
CA VAL A 57 15.64 15.73 -11.39
C VAL A 57 15.41 16.48 -12.70
N ALA A 58 15.14 17.79 -12.65
CA ALA A 58 15.13 18.62 -13.85
C ALA A 58 16.51 18.54 -14.52
N ALA A 59 16.59 18.24 -15.82
CA ALA A 59 17.84 17.98 -16.51
C ALA A 59 18.78 19.20 -16.41
N SER A 60 18.22 20.41 -16.47
CA SER A 60 18.95 21.67 -16.29
C SER A 60 19.58 21.85 -14.91
N LYS A 61 19.11 21.10 -13.92
CA LYS A 61 19.56 21.15 -12.51
C LYS A 61 20.24 19.86 -12.06
N ALA A 62 20.52 18.95 -12.96
CA ALA A 62 21.05 17.64 -12.62
C ALA A 62 22.42 17.68 -11.91
N ALA A 63 23.21 18.73 -12.16
CA ALA A 63 24.50 18.99 -11.52
C ALA A 63 24.39 19.79 -10.22
N ASP A 64 23.22 20.35 -9.90
CA ASP A 64 23.03 21.18 -8.72
C ASP A 64 22.95 20.32 -7.46
N ASP A 65 23.40 20.89 -6.35
CA ASP A 65 23.30 20.30 -5.02
C ASP A 65 21.90 20.55 -4.42
N LEU A 66 20.89 19.91 -5.02
CA LEU A 66 19.49 20.06 -4.60
C LEU A 66 19.18 19.23 -3.36
N PRO A 67 18.29 19.73 -2.46
CA PRO A 67 17.74 18.91 -1.39
C PRO A 67 16.93 17.74 -1.96
N CYS A 68 16.92 16.62 -1.23
CA CYS A 68 16.15 15.43 -1.61
C CYS A 68 14.74 15.48 -1.03
N LEU A 69 13.74 15.15 -1.85
CA LEU A 69 12.38 14.86 -1.42
C LEU A 69 12.12 13.37 -1.62
N LEU A 70 11.91 12.64 -0.52
CA LEU A 70 11.56 11.22 -0.55
C LEU A 70 10.04 11.07 -0.48
N TYR A 71 9.47 10.43 -1.50
CA TYR A 71 8.04 10.10 -1.54
C TYR A 71 7.77 8.72 -0.96
N LEU A 72 6.85 8.66 0.00
CA LEU A 72 6.39 7.45 0.66
C LEU A 72 4.95 7.13 0.25
N GLN A 73 4.81 6.05 -0.53
CA GLN A 73 3.52 5.59 -1.04
C GLN A 73 2.66 5.00 0.08
N GLY A 74 1.36 5.11 -0.10
CA GLY A 74 0.36 4.50 0.77
C GLY A 74 0.13 3.01 0.51
N GLY A 75 -0.91 2.51 1.09
CA GLY A 75 -1.34 1.12 1.09
C GLY A 75 -1.67 0.68 2.50
N PRO A 76 -0.80 -0.13 3.17
CA PRO A 76 0.57 -0.57 2.86
C PRO A 76 0.66 -1.48 1.65
N GLY A 77 1.88 -1.67 1.13
CA GLY A 77 2.15 -2.73 0.15
C GLY A 77 2.01 -2.33 -1.33
N PHE A 78 1.92 -1.04 -1.64
CA PHE A 78 1.92 -0.56 -3.02
C PHE A 78 3.26 0.10 -3.37
N PRO A 79 3.77 -0.11 -4.60
CA PRO A 79 4.94 0.59 -5.09
C PRO A 79 4.63 2.07 -5.34
N SER A 80 5.67 2.90 -5.39
CA SER A 80 5.53 4.28 -5.85
C SER A 80 4.96 4.32 -7.26
N LYS A 81 3.94 5.18 -7.47
CA LYS A 81 3.38 5.36 -8.80
C LYS A 81 4.45 5.85 -9.77
N ARG A 82 4.45 5.30 -10.97
CA ARG A 82 5.29 5.82 -12.04
C ARG A 82 4.79 7.20 -12.43
N PRO A 83 5.65 8.23 -12.48
CA PRO A 83 5.23 9.56 -12.90
C PRO A 83 4.83 9.55 -14.36
N ALA A 84 3.85 10.39 -14.71
CA ALA A 84 3.58 10.72 -16.10
C ALA A 84 4.63 11.72 -16.62
N PHE A 85 4.90 11.70 -17.91
CA PHE A 85 5.81 12.63 -18.56
C PHE A 85 5.09 13.33 -19.72
N PRO A 86 5.15 14.66 -19.82
CA PRO A 86 5.83 15.60 -18.90
C PRO A 86 5.19 15.60 -17.50
N PRO A 87 5.96 15.94 -16.44
CA PRO A 87 5.45 15.99 -15.08
C PRO A 87 4.28 16.96 -14.92
N SER A 88 3.35 16.61 -14.07
CA SER A 88 2.17 17.42 -13.73
C SER A 88 1.87 17.32 -12.24
N GLY A 89 1.09 18.26 -11.68
CA GLY A 89 0.76 18.20 -10.27
C GLY A 89 1.94 18.45 -9.33
N TRP A 90 2.02 17.67 -8.23
CA TRP A 90 3.00 17.88 -7.18
C TRP A 90 4.45 17.59 -7.62
N ASP A 91 4.64 16.61 -8.49
CA ASP A 91 5.97 16.22 -9.00
C ASP A 91 6.59 17.33 -9.84
N LYS A 92 5.81 18.03 -10.67
CA LYS A 92 6.27 19.23 -11.39
C LYS A 92 6.74 20.31 -10.41
N SER A 93 5.97 20.55 -9.35
CA SER A 93 6.31 21.56 -8.34
C SER A 93 7.55 21.16 -7.55
N ALA A 94 7.68 19.90 -7.17
CA ALA A 94 8.83 19.39 -6.44
C ALA A 94 10.13 19.46 -7.26
N LEU A 95 10.09 19.11 -8.55
CA LEU A 95 11.25 19.15 -9.46
C LEU A 95 11.80 20.57 -9.68
N ALA A 96 11.03 21.62 -9.36
CA ALA A 96 11.52 22.98 -9.41
C ALA A 96 12.63 23.25 -8.37
N THR A 97 12.64 22.53 -7.27
CA THR A 97 13.50 22.82 -6.10
C THR A 97 14.16 21.59 -5.47
N HIS A 98 13.76 20.39 -5.82
CA HIS A 98 14.24 19.16 -5.20
C HIS A 98 14.66 18.11 -6.23
N ARG A 99 15.52 17.23 -5.79
CA ARG A 99 15.75 15.91 -6.35
C ARG A 99 14.70 14.99 -5.74
N VAL A 100 13.83 14.39 -6.55
CA VAL A 100 12.70 13.58 -6.08
C VAL A 100 13.07 12.10 -6.11
N LEU A 101 12.93 11.43 -4.98
CA LEU A 101 13.18 10.01 -4.81
C LEU A 101 11.84 9.27 -4.64
N LEU A 102 11.52 8.40 -5.59
CA LEU A 102 10.35 7.53 -5.58
C LEU A 102 10.80 6.14 -5.15
N LEU A 103 10.58 5.80 -3.88
CA LEU A 103 10.95 4.53 -3.30
C LEU A 103 9.84 3.50 -3.49
N ASP A 104 10.13 2.38 -4.15
CA ASP A 104 9.32 1.18 -3.97
C ASP A 104 9.70 0.61 -2.60
N GLN A 105 8.82 0.72 -1.62
CA GLN A 105 9.05 0.23 -0.27
C GLN A 105 9.34 -1.28 -0.29
N ARG A 106 10.06 -1.79 0.73
CA ARG A 106 10.31 -3.24 0.85
C ARG A 106 9.02 -4.04 0.66
N GLY A 107 9.08 -5.13 -0.05
CA GLY A 107 7.93 -5.98 -0.35
C GLY A 107 7.09 -5.53 -1.54
N THR A 108 7.45 -4.44 -2.24
CA THR A 108 6.62 -3.86 -3.30
C THR A 108 7.39 -3.64 -4.60
N GLY A 109 6.66 -3.62 -5.71
CA GLY A 109 7.13 -3.16 -7.01
C GLY A 109 8.41 -3.83 -7.50
N ARG A 110 9.42 -3.02 -7.78
CA ARG A 110 10.76 -3.48 -8.23
C ARG A 110 11.74 -3.69 -7.06
N SER A 111 11.39 -3.33 -5.84
CA SER A 111 12.04 -3.85 -4.64
C SER A 111 11.73 -5.34 -4.52
N THR A 112 12.48 -6.10 -3.71
CA THR A 112 12.17 -7.52 -3.48
C THR A 112 10.69 -7.65 -3.09
N PRO A 113 9.81 -8.15 -3.96
CA PRO A 113 8.38 -8.12 -3.70
C PRO A 113 7.98 -9.25 -2.75
N VAL A 114 6.91 -9.03 -1.98
CA VAL A 114 6.21 -10.12 -1.28
C VAL A 114 5.10 -10.63 -2.20
N THR A 115 5.11 -11.93 -2.44
CA THR A 115 4.07 -12.58 -3.27
C THR A 115 3.43 -13.75 -2.51
N ALA A 116 2.18 -14.06 -2.83
CA ALA A 116 1.49 -15.22 -2.24
C ALA A 116 2.28 -16.52 -2.46
N LYS A 117 2.86 -16.70 -3.65
CA LYS A 117 3.69 -17.87 -3.97
C LYS A 117 4.90 -18.01 -3.05
N GLN A 118 5.59 -16.90 -2.78
CA GLN A 118 6.75 -16.90 -1.88
C GLN A 118 6.34 -17.18 -0.44
N LEU A 119 5.26 -16.57 0.04
CA LEU A 119 4.76 -16.79 1.39
C LEU A 119 4.35 -18.25 1.60
N LEU A 120 3.63 -18.84 0.64
CA LEU A 120 3.21 -20.25 0.71
C LEU A 120 4.39 -21.23 0.65
N ALA A 121 5.50 -20.84 0.04
CA ALA A 121 6.72 -21.66 -0.04
C ALA A 121 7.60 -21.55 1.22
N LEU A 122 7.32 -20.64 2.16
CA LEU A 122 8.11 -20.53 3.39
C LEU A 122 7.90 -21.78 4.26
N PRO A 123 8.99 -22.45 4.67
CA PRO A 123 8.89 -23.58 5.58
C PRO A 123 8.45 -23.10 6.98
N GLY A 124 7.57 -23.88 7.65
CA GLY A 124 7.05 -23.55 8.98
C GLY A 124 5.65 -22.94 9.00
N GLY A 125 4.99 -22.87 7.84
CA GLY A 125 3.56 -22.54 7.74
C GLY A 125 3.19 -21.11 8.20
N PRO A 126 1.97 -20.89 8.71
CA PRO A 126 1.47 -19.54 9.03
C PRO A 126 2.34 -18.76 10.03
N GLN A 127 2.94 -19.44 11.00
CA GLN A 127 3.80 -18.81 11.98
C GLN A 127 5.08 -18.22 11.35
N ALA A 128 5.70 -18.97 10.44
CA ALA A 128 6.87 -18.48 9.71
C ALA A 128 6.52 -17.33 8.75
N GLN A 129 5.35 -17.41 8.11
CA GLN A 129 4.81 -16.35 7.26
C GLN A 129 4.58 -15.06 8.06
N ALA A 130 3.98 -15.15 9.24
CA ALA A 130 3.78 -14.01 10.13
C ALA A 130 5.11 -13.39 10.56
N GLY A 131 6.07 -14.19 11.02
CA GLY A 131 7.41 -13.71 11.39
C GLY A 131 8.16 -13.04 10.24
N TYR A 132 8.01 -13.56 9.01
CA TYR A 132 8.59 -12.91 7.82
C TYR A 132 7.94 -11.55 7.55
N LEU A 133 6.60 -11.47 7.67
CA LEU A 133 5.84 -10.25 7.40
C LEU A 133 6.08 -9.13 8.43
N GLU A 134 6.49 -9.45 9.66
CA GLU A 134 6.87 -8.45 10.66
C GLU A 134 7.97 -7.51 10.17
N HIS A 135 8.86 -7.99 9.28
CA HIS A 135 9.93 -7.19 8.70
C HIS A 135 9.48 -6.19 7.62
N PHE A 136 8.19 -6.14 7.29
CA PHE A 136 7.64 -5.24 6.25
C PHE A 136 6.79 -4.09 6.82
N ARG A 137 6.91 -3.82 8.12
CA ARG A 137 6.21 -2.75 8.82
C ARG A 137 6.94 -1.40 8.71
N ALA A 138 6.30 -0.34 9.21
CA ALA A 138 6.75 1.04 9.05
C ALA A 138 8.15 1.30 9.62
N ASP A 139 8.51 0.68 10.73
CA ASP A 139 9.83 0.82 11.35
C ASP A 139 10.98 0.30 10.47
N SER A 140 10.78 -0.84 9.83
CA SER A 140 11.73 -1.39 8.86
C SER A 140 11.81 -0.55 7.58
N ILE A 141 10.67 -0.05 7.08
CA ILE A 141 10.61 0.87 5.93
C ILE A 141 11.40 2.14 6.23
N VAL A 142 11.25 2.71 7.42
CA VAL A 142 11.96 3.94 7.83
C VAL A 142 13.47 3.71 7.93
N ARG A 143 13.90 2.55 8.42
CA ARG A 143 15.33 2.18 8.43
C ARG A 143 15.89 2.02 7.02
N ASP A 144 15.09 1.52 6.08
CA ASP A 144 15.46 1.52 4.65
C ASP A 144 15.62 2.94 4.11
N CYS A 145 14.72 3.86 4.52
CA CYS A 145 14.83 5.27 4.12
C CYS A 145 16.14 5.90 4.59
N GLU A 146 16.65 5.54 5.77
CA GLU A 146 17.98 5.96 6.22
C GLU A 146 19.11 5.42 5.32
N VAL A 147 19.00 4.16 4.89
CA VAL A 147 19.95 3.60 3.91
C VAL A 147 19.92 4.39 2.59
N VAL A 148 18.72 4.73 2.11
CA VAL A 148 18.54 5.56 0.90
C VAL A 148 19.10 6.96 1.12
N ARG A 149 18.85 7.60 2.26
CA ARG A 149 19.34 8.93 2.62
C ARG A 149 20.88 8.99 2.61
N GLU A 150 21.52 8.03 3.24
CA GLU A 150 22.99 7.96 3.25
C GLU A 150 23.56 7.72 1.85
N ALA A 151 22.99 6.77 1.09
CA ALA A 151 23.53 6.37 -0.20
C ALA A 151 23.30 7.40 -1.33
N LEU A 152 22.13 8.04 -1.37
CA LEU A 152 21.72 8.88 -2.49
C LEU A 152 21.70 10.38 -2.18
N CYS A 153 21.64 10.76 -0.88
CA CYS A 153 21.57 12.16 -0.47
C CYS A 153 22.79 12.59 0.36
N GLY A 154 23.80 11.75 0.47
CA GLY A 154 25.04 12.05 1.21
C GLY A 154 24.81 12.35 2.69
N GLY A 155 23.83 11.70 3.32
CA GLY A 155 23.50 11.89 4.72
C GLY A 155 22.75 13.18 5.06
N LYS A 156 22.40 14.03 4.08
CA LYS A 156 21.65 15.26 4.30
C LYS A 156 20.24 14.99 4.79
N LYS A 157 19.63 15.98 5.44
CA LYS A 157 18.23 15.89 5.86
C LYS A 157 17.30 15.75 4.66
N LEU A 158 16.22 15.00 4.83
CA LEU A 158 15.21 14.75 3.80
C LEU A 158 13.97 15.64 3.99
N SER A 159 13.44 16.13 2.89
CA SER A 159 12.01 16.47 2.82
C SER A 159 11.23 15.18 2.56
N LEU A 160 10.19 14.93 3.34
CA LEU A 160 9.34 13.74 3.22
C LEU A 160 7.96 14.12 2.70
N LEU A 161 7.43 13.38 1.74
CA LEU A 161 6.05 13.50 1.28
C LEU A 161 5.38 12.13 1.40
N GLY A 162 4.45 11.99 2.34
CA GLY A 162 3.73 10.73 2.59
C GLY A 162 2.27 10.80 2.16
N GLN A 163 1.83 9.81 1.43
CA GLN A 163 0.43 9.65 1.04
C GLN A 163 -0.18 8.46 1.80
N SER A 164 -1.32 8.67 2.49
CA SER A 164 -2.02 7.60 3.23
C SER A 164 -1.07 6.89 4.22
N PHE A 165 -0.83 5.58 4.11
CA PHE A 165 0.14 4.85 4.93
C PHE A 165 1.55 5.46 4.91
N GLY A 166 1.93 6.16 3.84
CA GLY A 166 3.18 6.93 3.80
C GLY A 166 3.26 7.99 4.90
N GLY A 167 2.13 8.55 5.34
CA GLY A 167 2.07 9.44 6.50
C GLY A 167 2.33 8.70 7.82
N PHE A 168 1.89 7.45 7.96
CA PHE A 168 2.24 6.60 9.11
C PHE A 168 3.75 6.33 9.16
N CYS A 169 4.36 6.07 7.99
CA CYS A 169 5.81 5.96 7.89
C CYS A 169 6.52 7.26 8.30
N ILE A 170 5.99 8.45 7.93
CA ILE A 170 6.56 9.73 8.36
C ILE A 170 6.49 9.88 9.88
N LEU A 171 5.37 9.55 10.53
CA LEU A 171 5.26 9.60 12.00
C LEU A 171 6.28 8.68 12.67
N THR A 172 6.45 7.48 12.14
CA THR A 172 7.48 6.54 12.59
C THR A 172 8.89 7.10 12.38
N TYR A 173 9.13 7.77 11.26
CA TYR A 173 10.40 8.40 10.95
C TYR A 173 10.73 9.54 11.92
N LEU A 174 9.74 10.41 12.20
CA LEU A 174 9.87 11.48 13.20
C LEU A 174 10.16 10.94 14.61
N SER A 175 9.65 9.74 14.93
CA SER A 175 9.89 9.11 16.23
C SER A 175 11.29 8.48 16.33
N LEU A 176 11.81 7.88 15.24
CA LEU A 176 13.06 7.14 15.25
C LEU A 176 14.28 7.99 14.85
N PHE A 177 14.11 8.91 13.87
CA PHE A 177 15.21 9.69 13.30
C PHE A 177 14.81 11.16 13.06
N PRO A 178 14.37 11.91 14.09
CA PRO A 178 13.89 13.28 13.93
C PRO A 178 14.94 14.22 13.30
N ASP A 179 16.21 14.00 13.60
CA ASP A 179 17.32 14.83 13.11
C ASP A 179 17.62 14.63 11.61
N ALA A 180 17.13 13.56 11.00
CA ALA A 180 17.29 13.27 9.58
C ALA A 180 16.24 13.98 8.69
N ILE A 181 15.28 14.70 9.30
CA ILE A 181 14.14 15.27 8.59
C ILE A 181 14.27 16.81 8.55
N GLU A 182 14.14 17.37 7.35
CA GLU A 182 14.03 18.80 7.10
C GLU A 182 12.56 19.24 7.12
N ARG A 183 11.69 18.50 6.41
CA ARG A 183 10.26 18.77 6.30
C ARG A 183 9.46 17.49 6.25
N ALA A 184 8.28 17.50 6.83
CA ALA A 184 7.34 16.38 6.79
C ALA A 184 6.00 16.87 6.23
N LEU A 185 5.63 16.35 5.05
CA LEU A 185 4.42 16.71 4.32
C LEU A 185 3.48 15.50 4.28
N PHE A 186 2.27 15.67 4.83
CA PHE A 186 1.27 14.61 4.92
C PHE A 186 0.14 14.86 3.93
N THR A 187 -0.21 13.83 3.16
CA THR A 187 -1.39 13.83 2.30
C THR A 187 -2.28 12.63 2.66
N PHE A 188 -3.42 12.89 3.30
CA PHE A 188 -4.44 11.90 3.68
C PHE A 188 -3.97 10.77 4.64
N GLY A 189 -2.92 10.95 5.40
CA GLY A 189 -2.31 9.89 6.21
C GLY A 189 -1.85 10.33 7.59
N LEU A 190 -2.78 10.59 8.50
CA LEU A 190 -2.46 10.75 9.93
C LEU A 190 -2.88 9.47 10.67
N ALA A 191 -1.91 8.86 11.37
CA ALA A 191 -2.18 7.68 12.17
C ALA A 191 -3.04 8.02 13.41
N PRO A 192 -3.95 7.13 13.82
CA PRO A 192 -4.74 7.28 15.04
C PRO A 192 -3.90 6.90 16.27
N VAL A 193 -2.87 7.67 16.57
CA VAL A 193 -1.92 7.39 17.66
C VAL A 193 -2.64 7.20 18.99
N GLY A 194 -2.26 6.17 19.73
CA GLY A 194 -2.85 5.82 21.04
C GLY A 194 -4.26 5.22 20.96
N ARG A 195 -4.71 4.79 19.77
CA ARG A 195 -5.98 4.08 19.59
C ARG A 195 -5.74 2.63 19.23
N THR A 196 -6.69 1.78 19.63
CA THR A 196 -6.68 0.37 19.24
C THR A 196 -7.24 0.19 17.84
N ALA A 197 -6.92 -0.94 17.18
CA ALA A 197 -7.51 -1.28 15.90
C ALA A 197 -9.05 -1.35 15.99
N ASP A 198 -9.61 -1.88 17.07
CA ASP A 198 -11.05 -1.96 17.30
C ASP A 198 -11.73 -0.59 17.32
N GLU A 199 -11.12 0.43 17.98
CA GLU A 199 -11.62 1.80 17.98
C GLU A 199 -11.61 2.41 16.56
N VAL A 200 -10.56 2.14 15.78
CA VAL A 200 -10.45 2.59 14.39
C VAL A 200 -11.53 1.94 13.53
N TYR A 201 -11.72 0.62 13.66
CA TYR A 201 -12.76 -0.08 12.91
C TYR A 201 -14.16 0.35 13.31
N ALA A 202 -14.44 0.53 14.59
CA ALA A 202 -15.73 1.03 15.06
C ALA A 202 -16.09 2.38 14.42
N ALA A 203 -15.11 3.30 14.30
CA ALA A 203 -15.30 4.58 13.61
C ALA A 203 -15.46 4.42 12.09
N THR A 204 -14.73 3.48 11.49
CA THR A 204 -14.76 3.22 10.03
C THR A 204 -16.07 2.57 9.64
N TYR A 205 -16.59 1.61 10.40
CA TYR A 205 -17.87 0.95 10.12
C TYR A 205 -19.03 1.93 10.06
N LYS A 206 -19.11 2.91 10.96
CA LYS A 206 -20.15 3.96 10.91
C LYS A 206 -20.13 4.73 9.59
N ARG A 207 -18.92 5.05 9.09
CA ARG A 207 -18.76 5.73 7.79
C ARG A 207 -19.09 4.80 6.61
N MET A 208 -18.75 3.53 6.74
CA MET A 208 -19.09 2.51 5.74
C MET A 208 -20.61 2.35 5.61
N GLU A 209 -21.33 2.24 6.72
CA GLU A 209 -22.79 2.18 6.74
C GLU A 209 -23.41 3.40 6.06
N GLU A 210 -22.93 4.61 6.37
CA GLU A 210 -23.40 5.84 5.73
C GLU A 210 -23.12 5.85 4.21
N ARG A 211 -21.94 5.37 3.78
CA ARG A 211 -21.61 5.26 2.35
C ARG A 211 -22.51 4.27 1.63
N ASN A 212 -22.76 3.10 2.24
CA ASN A 212 -23.71 2.10 1.71
C ASN A 212 -25.12 2.66 1.60
N ARG A 213 -25.61 3.37 2.65
CA ARG A 213 -26.93 4.00 2.63
C ARG A 213 -27.06 4.99 1.47
N ARG A 214 -26.04 5.84 1.25
CA ARG A 214 -26.01 6.81 0.13
C ARG A 214 -25.96 6.12 -1.22
N PHE A 215 -25.21 5.03 -1.35
CA PHE A 215 -25.16 4.23 -2.58
C PHE A 215 -26.57 3.70 -2.93
N TYR A 216 -27.24 3.04 -2.01
CA TYR A 216 -28.59 2.50 -2.25
C TYR A 216 -29.68 3.57 -2.34
N GLN A 217 -29.47 4.76 -1.81
CA GLN A 217 -30.36 5.89 -2.09
C GLN A 217 -30.25 6.39 -3.54
N ARG A 218 -29.04 6.33 -4.11
CA ARG A 218 -28.77 6.72 -5.48
C ARG A 218 -29.16 5.65 -6.49
N TYR A 219 -28.95 4.38 -6.14
CA TYR A 219 -29.24 3.21 -6.96
C TYR A 219 -30.14 2.20 -6.21
N PRO A 220 -31.41 2.54 -5.99
CA PRO A 220 -32.31 1.67 -5.22
C PRO A 220 -32.57 0.31 -5.87
N GLN A 221 -32.44 0.23 -7.20
CA GLN A 221 -32.58 -1.01 -7.98
C GLN A 221 -31.48 -2.03 -7.68
N ASP A 222 -30.37 -1.62 -7.10
CA ASP A 222 -29.26 -2.52 -6.79
C ASP A 222 -29.43 -3.26 -5.46
N VAL A 223 -30.38 -2.85 -4.62
CA VAL A 223 -30.63 -3.50 -3.32
C VAL A 223 -30.98 -4.98 -3.52
N GLU A 224 -31.99 -5.26 -4.35
CA GLU A 224 -32.44 -6.64 -4.59
C GLU A 224 -31.44 -7.43 -5.43
N LEU A 225 -30.74 -6.75 -6.35
CA LEU A 225 -29.67 -7.38 -7.13
C LEU A 225 -28.55 -7.88 -6.22
N VAL A 226 -28.03 -7.02 -5.32
CA VAL A 226 -26.96 -7.40 -4.39
C VAL A 226 -27.41 -8.50 -3.43
N ARG A 227 -28.65 -8.44 -2.92
CA ARG A 227 -29.22 -9.50 -2.08
C ARG A 227 -29.27 -10.84 -2.80
N SER A 228 -29.75 -10.84 -4.05
CA SER A 228 -29.82 -12.05 -4.88
C SER A 228 -28.43 -12.63 -5.14
N LEU A 229 -27.45 -11.79 -5.54
CA LEU A 229 -26.08 -12.20 -5.77
C LEU A 229 -25.43 -12.80 -4.51
N VAL A 230 -25.61 -12.14 -3.36
CA VAL A 230 -25.05 -12.64 -2.08
C VAL A 230 -25.68 -13.98 -1.70
N ALA A 231 -27.01 -14.10 -1.81
CA ALA A 231 -27.71 -15.35 -1.50
C ALA A 231 -27.29 -16.49 -2.46
N GLY A 232 -27.21 -16.21 -3.76
CA GLY A 232 -26.75 -17.19 -4.76
C GLY A 232 -25.31 -17.64 -4.51
N LEU A 233 -24.38 -16.70 -4.29
CA LEU A 233 -22.98 -17.00 -4.01
C LEU A 233 -22.77 -17.67 -2.64
N HIS A 234 -23.67 -17.47 -1.69
CA HIS A 234 -23.62 -18.18 -0.41
C HIS A 234 -24.04 -19.63 -0.59
N ALA A 235 -25.07 -19.91 -1.39
CA ALA A 235 -25.56 -21.23 -1.69
C ALA A 235 -24.60 -22.03 -2.60
N ALA A 236 -24.09 -21.35 -3.65
CA ALA A 236 -23.18 -21.94 -4.63
C ALA A 236 -22.13 -20.90 -5.08
N PRO A 237 -20.92 -20.94 -4.54
CA PRO A 237 -19.83 -20.07 -5.00
C PRO A 237 -19.51 -20.31 -6.49
N ALA A 238 -19.27 -19.24 -7.25
CA ALA A 238 -19.03 -19.31 -8.68
C ALA A 238 -17.53 -19.44 -9.00
N PRO A 239 -17.13 -20.27 -9.99
CA PRO A 239 -15.76 -20.29 -10.47
C PRO A 239 -15.43 -18.97 -11.19
N LEU A 240 -14.21 -18.47 -11.00
CA LEU A 240 -13.74 -17.29 -11.70
C LEU A 240 -12.96 -17.68 -12.97
N PRO A 241 -13.01 -16.86 -14.04
CA PRO A 241 -12.44 -17.21 -15.34
C PRO A 241 -10.92 -17.47 -15.33
N ARG A 242 -10.17 -16.76 -14.48
CA ARG A 242 -8.70 -16.94 -14.35
C ARG A 242 -8.30 -17.91 -13.24
N GLY A 243 -9.28 -18.52 -12.59
CA GLY A 243 -9.10 -19.44 -11.49
C GLY A 243 -9.48 -18.85 -10.13
N GLY A 244 -9.70 -19.75 -9.18
CA GLY A 244 -10.25 -19.40 -7.88
C GLY A 244 -11.77 -19.34 -7.88
N THR A 245 -12.33 -18.78 -6.82
CA THR A 245 -13.78 -18.85 -6.56
C THR A 245 -14.30 -17.51 -6.09
N LEU A 246 -15.41 -17.03 -6.65
CA LEU A 246 -16.19 -15.92 -6.17
C LEU A 246 -17.14 -16.42 -5.10
N THR A 247 -16.80 -16.16 -3.84
CA THR A 247 -17.68 -16.38 -2.68
C THR A 247 -18.48 -15.12 -2.37
N ALA A 248 -19.56 -15.22 -1.61
CA ALA A 248 -20.31 -14.06 -1.12
C ALA A 248 -19.39 -13.05 -0.39
N ARG A 249 -18.47 -13.54 0.45
CA ARG A 249 -17.49 -12.68 1.14
C ARG A 249 -16.56 -11.95 0.15
N ARG A 250 -16.05 -12.65 -0.86
CA ARG A 250 -15.19 -12.05 -1.88
C ARG A 250 -15.95 -11.00 -2.70
N PHE A 251 -17.20 -11.27 -3.06
CA PHE A 251 -18.07 -10.31 -3.73
C PHE A 251 -18.27 -9.02 -2.91
N LEU A 252 -18.55 -9.15 -1.61
CA LEU A 252 -18.76 -7.99 -0.73
C LEU A 252 -17.51 -7.11 -0.57
N GLN A 253 -16.32 -7.59 -0.88
CA GLN A 253 -15.09 -6.78 -0.89
C GLN A 253 -15.11 -5.69 -1.98
N LEU A 254 -15.96 -5.82 -3.01
CA LEU A 254 -16.19 -4.76 -3.99
C LEU A 254 -16.69 -3.46 -3.36
N GLY A 255 -17.27 -3.53 -2.16
CA GLY A 255 -17.64 -2.36 -1.35
C GLY A 255 -16.48 -1.39 -1.09
N LEU A 256 -15.21 -1.81 -1.25
CA LEU A 256 -14.05 -0.92 -1.21
C LEU A 256 -14.14 0.21 -2.26
N LEU A 257 -14.79 -0.03 -3.40
CA LEU A 257 -15.03 0.97 -4.43
C LEU A 257 -15.78 2.19 -3.86
N LEU A 258 -16.69 1.99 -2.92
CA LEU A 258 -17.47 3.06 -2.28
C LEU A 258 -16.58 4.09 -1.55
N GLY A 259 -15.32 3.79 -1.29
CA GLY A 259 -14.34 4.71 -0.69
C GLY A 259 -13.82 5.78 -1.65
N SER A 260 -13.97 5.60 -2.98
CA SER A 260 -13.49 6.56 -3.98
C SER A 260 -14.54 7.58 -4.41
N ALA A 261 -14.11 8.64 -5.11
CA ALA A 261 -15.00 9.71 -5.57
C ALA A 261 -16.01 9.21 -6.61
N SER A 262 -15.57 8.37 -7.56
CA SER A 262 -16.40 7.76 -8.62
C SER A 262 -16.86 6.33 -8.29
N GLY A 263 -16.72 5.91 -7.03
CA GLY A 263 -16.94 4.51 -6.67
C GLY A 263 -18.39 4.07 -6.68
N PHE A 264 -19.34 5.00 -6.57
CA PHE A 264 -20.75 4.68 -6.65
C PHE A 264 -21.13 4.28 -8.08
N GLU A 265 -20.69 5.06 -9.05
CA GLU A 265 -20.89 4.78 -10.47
C GLU A 265 -20.17 3.49 -10.85
N ALA A 266 -18.90 3.35 -10.50
CA ALA A 266 -18.10 2.17 -10.81
C ALA A 266 -18.69 0.86 -10.24
N LEU A 267 -19.23 0.91 -9.02
CA LEU A 267 -19.89 -0.25 -8.43
C LEU A 267 -21.23 -0.55 -9.13
N HIS A 268 -22.03 0.49 -9.43
CA HIS A 268 -23.30 0.35 -10.13
C HIS A 268 -23.09 -0.26 -11.52
N ASP A 269 -22.19 0.31 -12.32
CA ASP A 269 -21.86 -0.16 -13.67
C ASP A 269 -21.40 -1.64 -13.65
N LEU A 270 -20.59 -2.01 -12.64
CA LEU A 270 -20.18 -3.40 -12.46
C LEU A 270 -21.37 -4.31 -12.13
N LEU A 271 -22.27 -3.87 -11.25
CA LEU A 271 -23.46 -4.64 -10.86
C LEU A 271 -24.44 -4.84 -12.03
N GLU A 272 -24.56 -3.87 -12.93
CA GLU A 272 -25.37 -4.01 -14.12
C GLU A 272 -24.96 -5.20 -15.00
N LEU A 273 -23.67 -5.52 -15.07
CA LEU A 273 -23.16 -6.65 -15.82
C LEU A 273 -23.61 -8.02 -15.27
N ALA A 274 -24.06 -8.06 -14.01
CA ALA A 274 -24.61 -9.29 -13.44
C ALA A 274 -26.06 -9.57 -13.88
N ARG A 275 -26.74 -8.58 -14.48
CA ARG A 275 -28.12 -8.75 -14.94
C ARG A 275 -28.16 -9.60 -16.20
N PRO A 276 -29.15 -10.51 -16.33
CA PRO A 276 -29.33 -11.24 -17.56
C PRO A 276 -29.72 -10.30 -18.70
N PRO A 277 -29.50 -10.68 -19.98
CA PRO A 277 -29.79 -9.88 -21.15
C PRO A 277 -31.29 -9.50 -21.32
N SER A 278 -32.20 -10.19 -20.64
CA SER A 278 -33.63 -9.86 -20.62
C SER A 278 -33.89 -8.79 -19.55
N ALA A 279 -34.49 -7.68 -19.96
CA ALA A 279 -34.49 -6.38 -19.26
C ALA A 279 -35.04 -6.35 -17.83
N ASP A 280 -35.72 -7.37 -17.33
CA ASP A 280 -36.42 -7.33 -16.03
C ASP A 280 -35.99 -8.43 -15.05
N GLY A 281 -34.95 -9.20 -15.37
CA GLY A 281 -34.54 -10.36 -14.55
C GLY A 281 -33.50 -10.02 -13.49
N LEU A 282 -33.73 -10.48 -12.26
CA LEU A 282 -32.65 -10.70 -11.30
C LEU A 282 -31.90 -11.99 -11.69
N PRO A 283 -30.57 -12.06 -11.45
CA PRO A 283 -29.87 -13.32 -11.62
C PRO A 283 -30.54 -14.40 -10.78
N ASP A 284 -30.98 -15.45 -11.45
CA ASP A 284 -31.46 -16.64 -10.74
C ASP A 284 -30.29 -17.33 -10.07
N ALA A 285 -30.46 -17.76 -8.83
CA ALA A 285 -29.46 -18.52 -8.08
C ALA A 285 -29.02 -19.82 -8.81
N THR A 286 -29.78 -20.27 -9.80
CA THR A 286 -29.52 -21.47 -10.61
C THR A 286 -28.87 -21.14 -11.97
N SER A 287 -28.86 -19.87 -12.42
CA SER A 287 -28.23 -19.45 -13.66
C SER A 287 -26.76 -19.12 -13.44
N SER A 288 -25.89 -19.47 -14.40
CA SER A 288 -24.50 -19.05 -14.37
C SER A 288 -24.38 -17.54 -14.48
N LEU A 289 -23.56 -16.91 -13.63
CA LEU A 289 -23.28 -15.48 -13.74
C LEU A 289 -22.59 -15.19 -15.08
N PRO A 290 -22.88 -14.02 -15.72
CA PRO A 290 -22.26 -13.67 -16.99
C PRO A 290 -20.73 -13.62 -16.90
N ASP A 291 -20.04 -14.16 -17.91
CA ASP A 291 -18.57 -14.18 -17.95
C ASP A 291 -17.96 -12.78 -17.83
N LEU A 292 -18.58 -11.79 -18.49
CA LEU A 292 -18.10 -10.40 -18.41
C LEU A 292 -18.16 -9.86 -16.99
N PHE A 293 -19.24 -10.13 -16.26
CA PHE A 293 -19.32 -9.76 -14.83
C PHE A 293 -18.21 -10.41 -14.02
N LEU A 294 -17.97 -11.70 -14.19
CA LEU A 294 -16.94 -12.42 -13.47
C LEU A 294 -15.53 -11.91 -13.78
N LEU A 295 -15.25 -11.57 -15.04
CA LEU A 295 -13.97 -10.96 -15.47
C LEU A 295 -13.75 -9.59 -14.84
N GLU A 296 -14.78 -8.73 -14.82
CA GLU A 296 -14.68 -7.40 -14.23
C GLU A 296 -14.56 -7.45 -12.70
N VAL A 297 -15.21 -8.40 -12.03
CA VAL A 297 -15.01 -8.66 -10.59
C VAL A 297 -13.55 -9.05 -10.31
N GLU A 298 -12.98 -9.94 -11.11
CA GLU A 298 -11.55 -10.31 -10.98
C GLU A 298 -10.65 -9.09 -11.22
N ALA A 299 -10.92 -8.30 -12.26
CA ALA A 299 -10.14 -7.11 -12.59
C ALA A 299 -10.18 -6.08 -11.46
N ALA A 300 -11.34 -5.84 -10.86
CA ALA A 300 -11.51 -4.94 -9.72
C ALA A 300 -10.72 -5.37 -8.47
N GLN A 301 -10.40 -6.65 -8.35
CA GLN A 301 -9.68 -7.23 -7.21
C GLN A 301 -8.21 -7.56 -7.49
N GLN A 302 -7.74 -7.40 -8.73
CA GLN A 302 -6.38 -7.80 -9.14
C GLN A 302 -5.28 -7.15 -8.29
N HIS A 303 -5.49 -5.91 -7.84
CA HIS A 303 -4.50 -5.20 -7.03
C HIS A 303 -4.24 -5.86 -5.66
N PHE A 304 -5.17 -6.66 -5.15
CA PHE A 304 -4.96 -7.42 -3.92
C PHE A 304 -4.04 -8.63 -4.14
N GLU A 305 -4.11 -9.24 -5.30
CA GLU A 305 -3.25 -10.38 -5.67
C GLU A 305 -1.81 -9.92 -5.95
N THR A 306 -1.65 -8.75 -6.57
CA THR A 306 -0.34 -8.16 -6.87
C THR A 306 0.30 -7.48 -5.66
N ASN A 307 -0.48 -7.14 -4.62
CA ASN A 307 -0.02 -6.45 -3.42
C ASN A 307 -0.55 -7.12 -2.14
N PRO A 308 -0.12 -8.36 -1.84
CA PRO A 308 -0.67 -9.12 -0.70
C PRO A 308 -0.41 -8.45 0.66
N ILE A 309 0.63 -7.65 0.81
CA ILE A 309 0.90 -6.86 2.03
C ILE A 309 -0.31 -5.98 2.40
N TYR A 310 -1.04 -5.46 1.41
CA TYR A 310 -2.22 -4.64 1.66
C TYR A 310 -3.25 -5.36 2.54
N TRP A 311 -3.49 -6.64 2.27
CA TRP A 311 -4.39 -7.47 3.07
C TRP A 311 -3.79 -7.85 4.41
N LEU A 312 -2.55 -8.35 4.36
CA LEU A 312 -1.94 -9.05 5.47
C LEU A 312 -1.50 -8.10 6.58
N LEU A 313 -1.13 -6.86 6.24
CA LEU A 313 -0.62 -5.89 7.20
C LEU A 313 -1.54 -4.66 7.40
N HIS A 314 -2.72 -4.61 6.77
CA HIS A 314 -3.58 -3.43 6.88
C HIS A 314 -4.01 -3.13 8.32
N GLU A 315 -4.43 -4.14 9.08
CA GLU A 315 -4.79 -3.97 10.50
C GLU A 315 -3.57 -3.59 11.35
N ALA A 316 -2.41 -4.19 11.05
CA ALA A 316 -1.19 -3.95 11.80
C ALA A 316 -0.71 -2.48 11.76
N ILE A 317 -1.15 -1.68 10.78
CA ILE A 317 -0.80 -0.24 10.74
C ILE A 317 -1.49 0.56 11.85
N TYR A 318 -2.57 0.06 12.43
CA TYR A 318 -3.31 0.69 13.54
C TYR A 318 -2.81 0.25 14.92
N CYS A 319 -1.80 -0.64 14.96
CA CYS A 319 -1.21 -1.14 16.20
C CYS A 319 0.10 -0.40 16.48
N ASP A 320 0.10 0.52 17.43
CA ASP A 320 1.27 1.33 17.81
C ASP A 320 2.18 0.70 18.86
N GLY A 321 1.92 -0.58 19.21
CA GLY A 321 2.69 -1.33 20.22
C GLY A 321 2.32 -1.03 21.68
N GLY A 322 1.36 -0.17 21.92
CA GLY A 322 0.89 0.20 23.27
C GLY A 322 -0.02 -0.81 23.95
N GLY A 323 -0.27 -1.97 23.34
CA GLY A 323 -1.25 -2.96 23.82
C GLY A 323 -0.70 -4.12 24.68
N GLY A 324 0.42 -3.96 25.33
CA GLY A 324 0.99 -4.99 26.22
C GLY A 324 0.70 -4.75 27.70
N GLY A 325 -0.56 -4.74 28.09
CA GLY A 325 -0.86 -4.59 29.51
C GLY A 325 -2.33 -4.84 29.84
N GLY A 326 -2.71 -6.06 30.06
CA GLY A 326 -3.99 -6.25 30.67
C GLY A 326 -4.70 -7.54 30.31
N GLY A 327 -4.47 -8.54 31.03
CA GLY A 327 -5.45 -9.57 31.00
C GLY A 327 -5.10 -10.86 31.65
N GLY A 328 -4.78 -10.91 32.81
CA GLY A 328 -5.01 -12.07 33.61
C GLY A 328 -6.44 -12.02 34.14
N GLY A 329 -7.14 -13.11 34.08
CA GLY A 329 -8.34 -13.28 34.91
C GLY A 329 -9.46 -14.08 34.24
N GLY A 330 -9.43 -15.34 34.32
CA GLY A 330 -10.35 -16.24 34.98
C GLY A 330 -11.82 -16.29 34.50
N GLY A 331 -12.24 -17.43 34.06
CA GLY A 331 -13.62 -17.85 33.99
C GLY A 331 -13.94 -18.68 32.77
#